data_c52bfc36015867892ef0716f0c6fc141
#
_entry.id   c52bfc36015867892ef0716f0c6fc141
#
_cell.length_a   1.000
_cell.length_b   1.000
_cell.length_c   1.000
_cell.angle_alpha   90.00
_cell.angle_beta   90.00
_cell.angle_gamma   90.00
#
_symmetry.space_group_name_H-M   'P 1'
#
loop_
_entity.id
_entity.type
_entity.pdbx_description
1 polymer ?
#
loop_
_entity_poly.entity_id
_entity_poly.type
_entity_poly.pdbx_seq_one_letter_code
_entity_poly.pdbx_strand_id
1 'polypeptide(L)'
;MLNPLDILGDGTPLNLPGAKLRYFESFFNKNEADNYFSQILDTTAWQQDKIKVYGKTYMQPRLTALYANNTIPYSYSGIKMYPEKMTHLLSEIQNRIHNVSNTIFTTVLINQYRDGNDSNGWHADNERELGKNPIIASVSFGSDRFFHLKHRQKKELRFKILLKSGSLFFMEGETQTHWLHQIAKTTQAVGIRINLTFRKII
;
A
#
# COMPACT_ATOMS: atom_id res chain seq x y z
N MET A 1 -17.54 11.34 10.41
CA MET A 1 -17.61 11.12 8.95
C MET A 1 -16.19 11.28 8.39
N LEU A 2 -15.83 10.60 7.29
CA LEU A 2 -14.51 10.78 6.63
C LEU A 2 -14.66 11.86 5.55
N ASN A 3 -13.84 12.91 5.62
CA ASN A 3 -13.81 13.97 4.61
C ASN A 3 -13.03 13.54 3.38
N PRO A 4 -13.39 13.98 2.17
CA PRO A 4 -12.49 13.87 1.02
C PRO A 4 -11.15 14.51 1.35
N LEU A 5 -10.05 13.87 0.92
CA LEU A 5 -8.72 14.46 1.02
C LEU A 5 -8.53 15.38 -0.19
N ASP A 6 -8.32 16.67 0.07
CA ASP A 6 -8.02 17.65 -0.97
C ASP A 6 -6.53 17.56 -1.33
N ILE A 7 -6.22 16.65 -2.26
CA ILE A 7 -4.87 16.38 -2.77
C ILE A 7 -4.89 16.40 -4.29
N LEU A 8 -3.94 17.13 -4.87
CA LEU A 8 -3.76 17.16 -6.32
C LEU A 8 -3.21 15.83 -6.83
N GLY A 9 -3.71 15.39 -7.98
CA GLY A 9 -3.32 14.11 -8.59
C GLY A 9 -2.04 14.16 -9.44
N ASP A 10 -1.24 15.19 -9.30
CA ASP A 10 -0.03 15.51 -10.09
C ASP A 10 1.29 15.28 -9.33
N GLY A 11 1.22 14.79 -8.10
CA GLY A 11 2.38 14.58 -7.23
C GLY A 11 2.78 15.77 -6.37
N THR A 12 2.05 16.88 -6.45
CA THR A 12 2.25 18.04 -5.56
C THR A 12 2.09 17.60 -4.10
N PRO A 13 3.06 17.93 -3.21
CA PRO A 13 2.97 17.54 -1.81
C PRO A 13 1.82 18.22 -1.08
N LEU A 14 1.00 17.43 -0.38
CA LEU A 14 0.04 17.91 0.61
C LEU A 14 0.63 17.69 2.01
N ASN A 15 0.77 18.78 2.78
CA ASN A 15 1.20 18.72 4.16
C ASN A 15 0.00 18.79 5.10
N LEU A 16 -0.13 17.78 5.96
CA LEU A 16 -1.09 17.74 7.06
C LEU A 16 -0.32 17.76 8.40
N PRO A 17 -0.95 18.04 9.54
CA PRO A 17 -0.30 17.93 10.83
C PRO A 17 0.33 16.54 11.03
N GLY A 18 1.67 16.47 11.03
CA GLY A 18 2.42 15.21 11.16
C GLY A 18 2.30 14.25 9.97
N ALA A 19 2.01 14.77 8.75
CA ALA A 19 2.07 13.96 7.53
C ALA A 19 2.48 14.80 6.32
N LYS A 20 3.17 14.13 5.39
CA LYS A 20 3.45 14.63 4.05
C LYS A 20 3.00 13.57 3.06
N LEU A 21 2.07 13.92 2.18
CA LEU A 21 1.43 13.01 1.23
C LEU A 21 1.65 13.53 -0.19
N ARG A 22 1.86 12.61 -1.15
CA ARG A 22 1.85 12.92 -2.58
C ARG A 22 1.00 11.90 -3.31
N TYR A 23 0.24 12.35 -4.29
CA TYR A 23 -0.61 11.48 -5.09
C TYR A 23 -0.43 11.77 -6.57
N PHE A 24 -0.13 10.73 -7.33
CA PHE A 24 -0.09 10.74 -8.80
C PHE A 24 -1.26 9.88 -9.26
N GLU A 25 -2.32 10.52 -9.76
CA GLU A 25 -3.55 9.81 -10.10
C GLU A 25 -3.37 8.88 -11.30
N SER A 26 -2.56 9.28 -12.28
CA SER A 26 -2.26 8.54 -13.52
C SER A 26 -0.75 8.37 -13.70
N PHE A 27 -0.07 7.79 -12.69
CA PHE A 27 1.36 7.53 -12.73
C PHE A 27 1.72 6.51 -13.82
N PHE A 28 0.88 5.50 -13.98
CA PHE A 28 0.84 4.60 -15.12
C PHE A 28 -0.40 4.92 -15.93
N ASN A 29 -0.27 5.00 -17.26
CA ASN A 29 -1.44 5.17 -18.12
C ASN A 29 -2.31 3.89 -18.09
N LYS A 30 -3.52 3.98 -18.65
CA LYS A 30 -4.49 2.88 -18.60
C LYS A 30 -3.93 1.56 -19.17
N ASN A 31 -3.26 1.60 -20.30
CA ASN A 31 -2.75 0.40 -20.98
C ASN A 31 -1.62 -0.25 -20.16
N GLU A 32 -0.72 0.56 -19.60
CA GLU A 32 0.33 0.10 -18.69
C GLU A 32 -0.27 -0.54 -17.44
N ALA A 33 -1.24 0.14 -16.81
CA ALA A 33 -1.89 -0.32 -15.60
C ALA A 33 -2.62 -1.66 -15.81
N ASP A 34 -3.35 -1.80 -16.91
CA ASP A 34 -4.07 -3.03 -17.25
C ASP A 34 -3.08 -4.18 -17.55
N ASN A 35 -1.97 -3.89 -18.22
CA ASN A 35 -0.93 -4.89 -18.49
C ASN A 35 -0.22 -5.34 -17.21
N TYR A 36 0.19 -4.41 -16.35
CA TYR A 36 0.78 -4.73 -15.04
C TYR A 36 -0.18 -5.51 -14.16
N PHE A 37 -1.46 -5.11 -14.13
CA PHE A 37 -2.51 -5.81 -13.38
C PHE A 37 -2.59 -7.28 -13.80
N SER A 38 -2.72 -7.56 -15.10
CA SER A 38 -2.84 -8.93 -15.62
C SER A 38 -1.59 -9.75 -15.30
N GLN A 39 -0.40 -9.23 -15.58
CA GLN A 39 0.82 -9.98 -15.33
C GLN A 39 1.03 -10.28 -13.85
N ILE A 40 0.80 -9.32 -12.95
CA ILE A 40 0.95 -9.53 -11.51
C ILE A 40 -0.11 -10.52 -11.00
N LEU A 41 -1.36 -10.41 -11.47
CA LEU A 41 -2.44 -11.32 -11.08
C LEU A 41 -2.09 -12.78 -11.42
N ASP A 42 -1.56 -13.03 -12.62
CA ASP A 42 -1.32 -14.36 -13.17
C ASP A 42 -0.01 -14.99 -12.66
N THR A 43 1.02 -14.18 -12.37
CA THR A 43 2.36 -14.70 -12.05
C THR A 43 2.73 -14.70 -10.58
N THR A 44 1.95 -14.02 -9.72
CA THR A 44 2.24 -13.92 -8.29
C THR A 44 1.85 -15.21 -7.56
N ALA A 45 2.77 -15.74 -6.74
CA ALA A 45 2.50 -16.85 -5.84
C ALA A 45 1.69 -16.35 -4.62
N TRP A 46 0.38 -16.20 -4.80
CA TRP A 46 -0.51 -15.68 -3.78
C TRP A 46 -0.62 -16.58 -2.55
N GLN A 47 -0.51 -15.99 -1.37
CA GLN A 47 -0.66 -16.65 -0.08
C GLN A 47 -1.79 -16.01 0.71
N GLN A 48 -2.41 -16.81 1.59
CA GLN A 48 -3.38 -16.31 2.55
C GLN A 48 -2.98 -16.76 3.95
N ASP A 49 -2.40 -15.83 4.70
CA ASP A 49 -1.88 -16.10 6.03
C ASP A 49 -2.97 -16.05 7.10
N LYS A 50 -2.67 -16.67 8.24
CA LYS A 50 -3.51 -16.58 9.44
C LYS A 50 -3.05 -15.41 10.30
N ILE A 51 -4.02 -14.59 10.73
CA ILE A 51 -3.79 -13.49 11.67
C ILE A 51 -4.47 -13.77 13.00
N LYS A 52 -3.89 -13.28 14.08
CA LYS A 52 -4.46 -13.38 15.42
C LYS A 52 -5.08 -12.05 15.82
N VAL A 53 -6.40 -12.02 16.05
CA VAL A 53 -7.14 -10.82 16.44
C VAL A 53 -7.91 -11.14 17.72
N TYR A 54 -7.63 -10.40 18.80
CA TYR A 54 -8.22 -10.63 20.12
C TYR A 54 -8.18 -12.10 20.58
N GLY A 55 -7.02 -12.75 20.38
CA GLY A 55 -6.80 -14.15 20.78
C GLY A 55 -7.38 -15.21 19.85
N LYS A 56 -8.20 -14.83 18.87
CA LYS A 56 -8.78 -15.74 17.86
C LYS A 56 -8.00 -15.68 16.56
N THR A 57 -7.89 -16.82 15.89
CA THR A 57 -7.19 -16.93 14.59
C THR A 57 -8.18 -16.84 13.44
N TYR A 58 -7.87 -15.98 12.47
CA TYR A 58 -8.65 -15.77 11.25
C TYR A 58 -7.73 -15.83 10.02
N MET A 59 -8.28 -16.20 8.88
CA MET A 59 -7.58 -15.97 7.61
C MET A 59 -7.53 -14.47 7.32
N GLN A 60 -6.40 -13.97 6.82
CA GLN A 60 -6.33 -12.58 6.35
C GLN A 60 -7.42 -12.32 5.32
N PRO A 61 -8.16 -11.19 5.42
CA PRO A 61 -9.17 -10.84 4.41
C PRO A 61 -8.50 -10.17 3.19
N ARG A 62 -7.54 -10.84 2.60
CA ARG A 62 -6.83 -10.57 1.33
C ARG A 62 -5.79 -11.65 1.09
N LEU A 63 -5.26 -11.71 -0.13
CA LEU A 63 -4.08 -12.49 -0.45
C LEU A 63 -2.84 -11.59 -0.44
N THR A 64 -1.67 -12.17 -0.17
CA THR A 64 -0.41 -11.43 -0.09
C THR A 64 0.72 -12.16 -0.78
N ALA A 65 1.75 -11.42 -1.19
CA ALA A 65 3.05 -11.96 -1.57
C ALA A 65 4.12 -10.93 -1.23
N LEU A 66 5.29 -11.38 -0.81
CA LEU A 66 6.42 -10.53 -0.46
C LEU A 66 7.58 -10.76 -1.42
N TYR A 67 8.14 -9.69 -1.97
CA TYR A 67 9.32 -9.72 -2.84
C TYR A 67 10.37 -8.76 -2.30
N ALA A 68 11.65 -9.12 -2.43
CA ALA A 68 12.75 -8.25 -2.03
C ALA A 68 14.01 -8.47 -2.87
N ASN A 69 14.94 -7.51 -2.79
CA ASN A 69 16.28 -7.63 -3.37
C ASN A 69 17.24 -8.46 -2.51
N ASN A 70 16.77 -8.93 -1.34
CA ASN A 70 17.54 -9.76 -0.40
C ASN A 70 16.63 -10.88 0.14
N THR A 71 17.20 -11.77 0.95
CA THR A 71 16.47 -12.91 1.56
C THR A 71 16.10 -12.67 3.03
N ILE A 72 16.18 -11.42 3.50
CA ILE A 72 15.90 -11.08 4.89
C ILE A 72 14.40 -11.19 5.14
N PRO A 73 13.95 -12.01 6.10
CA PRO A 73 12.54 -12.10 6.43
C PRO A 73 12.01 -10.76 6.94
N TYR A 74 10.80 -10.42 6.56
CA TYR A 74 10.10 -9.23 7.02
C TYR A 74 8.91 -9.63 7.90
N SER A 75 8.80 -9.00 9.07
CA SER A 75 7.68 -9.22 9.98
C SER A 75 6.62 -8.16 9.78
N TYR A 76 5.46 -8.55 9.24
CA TYR A 76 4.31 -7.68 9.02
C TYR A 76 3.09 -8.20 9.77
N SER A 77 2.44 -7.34 10.56
CA SER A 77 1.24 -7.72 11.36
C SER A 77 1.40 -8.99 12.21
N GLY A 78 2.62 -9.23 12.73
CA GLY A 78 2.94 -10.42 13.52
C GLY A 78 3.15 -11.71 12.70
N ILE A 79 3.18 -11.62 11.37
CA ILE A 79 3.50 -12.71 10.46
C ILE A 79 4.92 -12.55 9.97
N LYS A 80 5.75 -13.57 10.11
CA LYS A 80 7.08 -13.62 9.51
C LYS A 80 6.95 -14.12 8.08
N MET A 81 7.22 -13.24 7.12
CA MET A 81 7.19 -13.54 5.69
C MET A 81 8.61 -13.66 5.16
N TYR A 82 8.81 -14.65 4.28
CA TYR A 82 10.07 -14.82 3.56
C TYR A 82 9.88 -14.25 2.15
N PRO A 83 10.75 -13.33 1.70
CA PRO A 83 10.57 -12.73 0.40
C PRO A 83 10.98 -13.66 -0.73
N GLU A 84 10.19 -13.64 -1.80
CA GLU A 84 10.62 -14.12 -3.11
C GLU A 84 11.57 -13.11 -3.75
N LYS A 85 12.34 -13.56 -4.74
CA LYS A 85 13.25 -12.69 -5.49
C LYS A 85 12.45 -11.68 -6.33
N MET A 86 12.87 -10.42 -6.30
CA MET A 86 12.30 -9.36 -7.12
C MET A 86 12.25 -9.79 -8.60
N THR A 87 11.07 -9.74 -9.22
CA THR A 87 10.90 -10.03 -10.66
C THR A 87 11.34 -8.85 -11.52
N HIS A 88 11.55 -9.09 -12.81
CA HIS A 88 11.85 -8.01 -13.76
C HIS A 88 10.74 -6.95 -13.77
N LEU A 89 9.48 -7.38 -13.81
CA LEU A 89 8.31 -6.51 -13.78
C LEU A 89 8.27 -5.61 -12.53
N LEU A 90 8.49 -6.20 -11.35
CA LEU A 90 8.51 -5.44 -10.10
C LEU A 90 9.69 -4.47 -10.02
N SER A 91 10.84 -4.86 -10.59
CA SER A 91 12.02 -4.00 -10.68
C SER A 91 11.78 -2.81 -11.62
N GLU A 92 11.09 -3.01 -12.73
CA GLU A 92 10.70 -1.94 -13.65
C GLU A 92 9.80 -0.91 -12.96
N ILE A 93 8.75 -1.37 -12.28
CA ILE A 93 7.84 -0.50 -11.49
C ILE A 93 8.64 0.25 -10.41
N GLN A 94 9.52 -0.46 -9.68
CA GLN A 94 10.38 0.12 -8.64
C GLN A 94 11.28 1.24 -9.19
N ASN A 95 11.89 1.05 -10.36
CA ASN A 95 12.74 2.05 -11.00
C ASN A 95 11.96 3.31 -11.39
N ARG A 96 10.73 3.15 -11.90
CA ARG A 96 9.87 4.31 -12.20
C ARG A 96 9.52 5.10 -10.95
N ILE A 97 9.23 4.41 -9.83
CA ILE A 97 8.97 5.07 -8.53
C ILE A 97 10.23 5.78 -8.03
N HIS A 98 11.41 5.18 -8.19
CA HIS A 98 12.68 5.78 -7.80
C HIS A 98 12.90 7.14 -8.50
N ASN A 99 12.59 7.25 -9.80
CA ASN A 99 12.77 8.47 -10.59
C ASN A 99 11.98 9.69 -10.04
N VAL A 100 10.87 9.47 -9.33
CA VAL A 100 10.04 10.55 -8.74
C VAL A 100 10.19 10.69 -7.23
N SER A 101 10.82 9.72 -6.56
CA SER A 101 10.99 9.73 -5.10
C SER A 101 12.44 9.94 -4.66
N ASN A 102 13.39 9.67 -5.54
CA ASN A 102 14.83 9.57 -5.23
C ASN A 102 15.12 8.59 -4.06
N THR A 103 14.25 7.59 -3.87
CA THR A 103 14.33 6.61 -2.79
C THR A 103 14.59 5.23 -3.36
N ILE A 104 15.60 4.54 -2.84
CA ILE A 104 15.88 3.13 -3.17
C ILE A 104 15.02 2.27 -2.25
N PHE A 105 13.95 1.71 -2.78
CA PHE A 105 13.15 0.71 -2.09
C PHE A 105 13.82 -0.66 -2.20
N THR A 106 13.68 -1.50 -1.18
CA THR A 106 14.34 -2.83 -1.15
C THR A 106 13.35 -3.97 -1.16
N THR A 107 12.09 -3.67 -0.84
CA THR A 107 11.04 -4.67 -0.61
C THR A 107 9.71 -4.17 -1.13
N VAL A 108 8.89 -5.08 -1.65
CA VAL A 108 7.49 -4.81 -2.01
C VAL A 108 6.58 -5.89 -1.43
N LEU A 109 5.60 -5.47 -0.64
CA LEU A 109 4.47 -6.30 -0.22
C LEU A 109 3.32 -6.08 -1.20
N ILE A 110 2.91 -7.15 -1.87
CA ILE A 110 1.77 -7.12 -2.78
C ILE A 110 0.54 -7.64 -2.05
N ASN A 111 -0.57 -6.92 -2.16
CA ASN A 111 -1.85 -7.30 -1.60
C ASN A 111 -2.89 -7.43 -2.72
N GLN A 112 -3.60 -8.54 -2.78
CA GLN A 112 -4.77 -8.72 -3.64
C GLN A 112 -6.02 -8.66 -2.79
N TYR A 113 -6.89 -7.71 -3.11
CA TYR A 113 -8.26 -7.61 -2.61
C TYR A 113 -9.17 -8.16 -3.69
N ARG A 114 -9.81 -9.30 -3.43
CA ARG A 114 -10.61 -10.07 -4.42
C ARG A 114 -11.94 -9.37 -4.74
N ASP A 115 -12.51 -8.72 -3.71
CA ASP A 115 -13.78 -8.02 -3.79
C ASP A 115 -13.93 -7.01 -2.64
N GLY A 116 -15.15 -6.54 -2.40
CA GLY A 116 -15.49 -5.59 -1.32
C GLY A 116 -15.36 -6.15 0.10
N ASN A 117 -15.35 -7.47 0.29
CA ASN A 117 -15.19 -8.11 1.60
C ASN A 117 -13.73 -8.14 2.06
N ASP A 118 -12.79 -8.09 1.12
CA ASP A 118 -11.38 -8.01 1.45
C ASP A 118 -10.99 -6.60 1.93
N SER A 119 -10.12 -6.58 2.94
CA SER A 119 -9.78 -5.34 3.66
C SER A 119 -8.39 -5.42 4.30
N ASN A 120 -7.86 -4.26 4.68
CA ASN A 120 -6.75 -4.13 5.62
C ASN A 120 -7.17 -3.12 6.69
N GLY A 121 -7.24 -3.56 7.94
CA GLY A 121 -7.71 -2.74 9.07
C GLY A 121 -6.80 -1.55 9.36
N TRP A 122 -7.18 -0.73 10.36
CA TRP A 122 -6.39 0.42 10.80
C TRP A 122 -5.00 0.02 11.28
N HIS A 123 -3.96 0.50 10.59
CA HIS A 123 -2.56 0.26 10.91
C HIS A 123 -1.68 1.44 10.47
N ALA A 124 -0.43 1.37 10.78
CA ALA A 124 0.63 2.19 10.22
C ALA A 124 1.81 1.27 9.86
N ASP A 125 2.58 1.64 8.86
CA ASP A 125 3.81 0.96 8.47
C ASP A 125 4.97 1.56 9.28
N ASN A 126 5.10 1.14 10.53
CA ASN A 126 6.07 1.67 11.50
C ASN A 126 6.88 0.59 12.19
N GLU A 127 7.08 -0.53 11.51
CA GLU A 127 7.94 -1.61 11.96
C GLU A 127 9.37 -1.10 12.13
N ARG A 128 10.10 -1.66 13.10
CA ARG A 128 11.45 -1.23 13.46
C ARG A 128 12.42 -1.30 12.27
N GLU A 129 12.23 -2.28 11.40
CA GLU A 129 13.04 -2.54 10.22
C GLU A 129 12.90 -1.45 9.14
N LEU A 130 11.88 -0.61 9.23
CA LEU A 130 11.68 0.51 8.31
C LEU A 130 12.39 1.79 8.78
N GLY A 131 12.89 1.80 10.01
CA GLY A 131 13.54 2.96 10.60
C GLY A 131 12.58 4.10 10.97
N LYS A 132 13.14 5.27 11.24
CA LYS A 132 12.38 6.47 11.60
C LYS A 132 11.86 7.16 10.35
N ASN A 133 10.56 7.54 10.36
CA ASN A 133 9.91 8.30 9.29
C ASN A 133 10.07 7.65 7.90
N PRO A 134 9.66 6.40 7.73
CA PRO A 134 9.84 5.70 6.47
C PRO A 134 9.03 6.34 5.34
N ILE A 135 9.60 6.32 4.13
CA ILE A 135 8.88 6.64 2.91
C ILE A 135 8.20 5.36 2.42
N ILE A 136 6.89 5.41 2.29
CA ILE A 136 6.08 4.32 1.76
C ILE A 136 5.51 4.73 0.42
N ALA A 137 5.74 3.92 -0.62
CA ALA A 137 5.15 4.11 -1.94
C ALA A 137 4.11 3.02 -2.21
N SER A 138 2.89 3.43 -2.51
CA SER A 138 1.74 2.54 -2.72
C SER A 138 1.22 2.70 -4.14
N VAL A 139 1.38 1.67 -4.98
CA VAL A 139 0.83 1.60 -6.34
C VAL A 139 -0.46 0.79 -6.32
N SER A 140 -1.46 1.23 -7.07
CA SER A 140 -2.76 0.54 -7.20
C SER A 140 -3.03 0.15 -8.64
N PHE A 141 -3.50 -1.08 -8.85
CA PHE A 141 -3.97 -1.59 -10.14
C PHE A 141 -5.33 -2.29 -9.98
N GLY A 142 -6.14 -2.29 -11.03
CA GLY A 142 -7.45 -2.93 -11.06
C GLY A 142 -8.55 -2.01 -10.47
N SER A 143 -9.42 -2.56 -9.62
CA SER A 143 -10.54 -1.78 -9.07
C SER A 143 -10.10 -0.67 -8.12
N ASP A 144 -10.76 0.47 -8.24
CA ASP A 144 -10.57 1.60 -7.34
C ASP A 144 -11.08 1.28 -5.93
N ARG A 145 -10.37 1.72 -4.91
CA ARG A 145 -10.78 1.58 -3.51
C ARG A 145 -10.48 2.85 -2.73
N PHE A 146 -11.38 3.19 -1.83
CA PHE A 146 -11.12 4.25 -0.87
C PHE A 146 -10.05 3.84 0.14
N PHE A 147 -9.00 4.65 0.23
CA PHE A 147 -7.99 4.61 1.27
C PHE A 147 -8.36 5.62 2.34
N HIS A 148 -8.48 5.16 3.56
CA HIS A 148 -8.86 5.99 4.69
C HIS A 148 -7.64 6.34 5.53
N LEU A 149 -7.61 7.58 6.00
CA LEU A 149 -6.60 8.13 6.89
C LEU A 149 -7.27 8.70 8.14
N LYS A 150 -6.69 8.47 9.32
CA LYS A 150 -7.08 9.14 10.57
C LYS A 150 -5.87 9.47 11.41
N HIS A 151 -5.85 10.66 11.99
CA HIS A 151 -4.83 11.05 12.95
C HIS A 151 -5.04 10.28 14.27
N ARG A 152 -3.94 9.83 14.91
CA ARG A 152 -4.02 9.02 16.15
C ARG A 152 -4.63 9.78 17.32
N GLN A 153 -4.37 11.07 17.42
CA GLN A 153 -4.81 11.91 18.56
C GLN A 153 -5.93 12.90 18.19
N LYS A 154 -5.87 13.51 17.01
CA LYS A 154 -6.82 14.54 16.55
C LYS A 154 -8.00 13.88 15.84
N LYS A 155 -9.08 13.62 16.58
CA LYS A 155 -10.25 12.83 16.10
C LYS A 155 -10.97 13.46 14.90
N GLU A 156 -10.89 14.77 14.76
CA GLU A 156 -11.46 15.55 13.65
C GLU A 156 -10.70 15.34 12.33
N LEU A 157 -9.42 15.00 12.40
CA LEU A 157 -8.60 14.76 11.22
C LEU A 157 -8.78 13.34 10.70
N ARG A 158 -9.76 13.20 9.82
CA ARG A 158 -10.13 11.94 9.17
C ARG A 158 -10.42 12.19 7.72
N PHE A 159 -9.74 11.49 6.83
CA PHE A 159 -9.83 11.69 5.39
C PHE A 159 -10.00 10.37 4.64
N LYS A 160 -10.50 10.48 3.41
CA LYS A 160 -10.49 9.39 2.42
C LYS A 160 -10.00 9.92 1.08
N ILE A 161 -9.26 9.09 0.36
CA ILE A 161 -8.85 9.33 -1.02
C ILE A 161 -9.22 8.10 -1.85
N LEU A 162 -9.70 8.30 -3.07
CA LEU A 162 -9.92 7.21 -4.01
C LEU A 162 -8.60 6.89 -4.71
N LEU A 163 -8.04 5.71 -4.44
CA LEU A 163 -6.85 5.22 -5.14
C LEU A 163 -7.29 4.53 -6.43
N LYS A 164 -7.05 5.20 -7.55
CA LYS A 164 -7.40 4.73 -8.88
C LYS A 164 -6.40 3.72 -9.43
N SER A 165 -6.81 2.93 -10.42
CA SER A 165 -5.90 2.06 -11.18
C SER A 165 -4.80 2.89 -11.86
N GLY A 166 -3.55 2.44 -11.77
CA GLY A 166 -2.37 3.16 -12.29
C GLY A 166 -1.87 4.28 -11.38
N SER A 167 -2.48 4.51 -10.21
CA SER A 167 -2.06 5.57 -9.29
C SER A 167 -0.87 5.16 -8.42
N LEU A 168 -0.11 6.19 -8.02
CA LEU A 168 0.97 6.09 -7.03
C LEU A 168 0.70 7.07 -5.89
N PHE A 169 0.72 6.56 -4.65
CA PHE A 169 0.51 7.34 -3.44
C PHE A 169 1.71 7.19 -2.50
N PHE A 170 2.28 8.33 -2.08
CA PHE A 170 3.35 8.37 -1.10
C PHE A 170 2.85 8.82 0.26
N MET A 171 3.36 8.16 1.29
CA MET A 171 3.29 8.57 2.69
C MET A 171 4.72 8.83 3.16
N GLU A 172 5.03 10.07 3.51
CA GLU A 172 6.38 10.55 3.84
C GLU A 172 6.40 11.28 5.19
N GLY A 173 7.59 11.64 5.66
CA GLY A 173 7.77 12.35 6.93
C GLY A 173 7.24 11.55 8.11
N GLU A 174 6.58 12.21 9.05
CA GLU A 174 6.05 11.58 10.28
C GLU A 174 4.70 10.89 10.09
N THR A 175 4.26 10.64 8.84
CA THR A 175 2.94 10.07 8.54
C THR A 175 2.69 8.78 9.33
N GLN A 176 3.65 7.86 9.37
CA GLN A 176 3.49 6.57 10.04
C GLN A 176 3.50 6.68 11.58
N THR A 177 4.04 7.78 12.11
CA THR A 177 4.02 8.08 13.54
C THR A 177 2.67 8.61 14.01
N HIS A 178 2.09 9.53 13.24
CA HIS A 178 0.91 10.29 13.68
C HIS A 178 -0.41 9.80 13.08
N TRP A 179 -0.37 9.03 11.99
CA TRP A 179 -1.55 8.62 11.27
C TRP A 179 -1.71 7.10 11.22
N LEU A 180 -2.95 6.67 11.15
CA LEU A 180 -3.34 5.32 10.79
C LEU A 180 -4.07 5.36 9.45
N HIS A 181 -3.94 4.26 8.71
CA HIS A 181 -4.61 4.10 7.45
C HIS A 181 -5.26 2.71 7.30
N GLN A 182 -6.22 2.59 6.39
CA GLN A 182 -6.91 1.34 6.10
C GLN A 182 -7.50 1.29 4.70
N ILE A 183 -7.71 0.08 4.20
CA ILE A 183 -8.70 -0.24 3.15
C ILE A 183 -9.87 -0.94 3.87
N ALA A 184 -10.97 -0.23 4.02
CA ALA A 184 -12.17 -0.76 4.68
C ALA A 184 -12.92 -1.73 3.76
N LYS A 185 -13.72 -2.63 4.33
CA LYS A 185 -14.75 -3.36 3.58
C LYS A 185 -15.73 -2.39 2.94
N THR A 186 -16.31 -2.80 1.83
CA THR A 186 -17.34 -2.02 1.12
C THR A 186 -18.44 -2.94 0.62
N THR A 187 -19.67 -2.44 0.64
CA THR A 187 -20.83 -3.10 0.02
C THR A 187 -21.02 -2.72 -1.45
N GLN A 188 -20.23 -1.77 -1.94
CA GLN A 188 -20.21 -1.46 -3.37
C GLN A 188 -19.66 -2.64 -4.17
N ALA A 189 -20.24 -2.88 -5.33
CA ALA A 189 -19.71 -3.87 -6.26
C ALA A 189 -18.35 -3.39 -6.80
N VAL A 190 -17.28 -4.06 -6.41
CA VAL A 190 -15.91 -3.78 -6.86
C VAL A 190 -15.25 -5.08 -7.30
N GLY A 191 -14.41 -5.00 -8.31
CA GLY A 191 -13.60 -6.12 -8.77
C GLY A 191 -12.29 -6.28 -7.99
N ILE A 192 -11.39 -7.07 -8.56
CA ILE A 192 -10.07 -7.32 -7.98
C ILE A 192 -9.26 -6.01 -7.99
N ARG A 193 -8.61 -5.73 -6.86
CA ARG A 193 -7.59 -4.69 -6.74
C ARG A 193 -6.27 -5.31 -6.30
N ILE A 194 -5.20 -4.95 -6.97
CA ILE A 194 -3.83 -5.26 -6.57
C ILE A 194 -3.17 -3.97 -6.04
N ASN A 195 -2.50 -4.10 -4.91
CA ASN A 195 -1.73 -3.00 -4.33
C ASN A 195 -0.30 -3.44 -4.08
N LEU A 196 0.64 -2.66 -4.56
CA LEU A 196 2.07 -2.83 -4.33
C LEU A 196 2.54 -1.79 -3.31
N THR A 197 2.98 -2.23 -2.14
CA THR A 197 3.52 -1.34 -1.11
C THR A 197 5.04 -1.49 -1.04
N PHE A 198 5.75 -0.53 -1.62
CA PHE A 198 7.21 -0.49 -1.62
C PHE A 198 7.74 0.16 -0.35
N ARG A 199 8.75 -0.48 0.25
CA ARG A 199 9.42 -0.05 1.48
C ARG A 199 10.94 -0.20 1.34
N LYS A 200 11.67 0.60 2.13
CA LYS A 200 13.10 0.42 2.34
C LYS A 200 13.29 -0.23 3.70
N ILE A 201 13.71 -1.48 3.72
CA ILE A 201 14.17 -2.18 4.93
C ILE A 201 15.65 -1.84 5.12
N ILE A 202 16.02 -1.42 6.35
CA ILE A 202 17.37 -1.04 6.76
C ILE A 202 18.02 -2.08 7.65
#